data_310d0b771fd13695e46041b1a13a3f38
#
_entry.id   310d0b771fd13695e46041b1a13a3f38
#
_cell.length_a   1.000
_cell.length_b   1.000
_cell.length_c   1.000
_cell.angle_alpha   90.00
_cell.angle_beta   90.00
_cell.angle_gamma   90.00
#
_symmetry.space_group_name_H-M   'P 1'
#
loop_
_entity.id
_entity.type
_entity.pdbx_description
1 polymer ?
#
loop_
_entity_poly.entity_id
_entity_poly.type
_entity_poly.pdbx_seq_one_letter_code
_entity_poly.pdbx_strand_id
1 'polypeptide(L)'
;MNRRARAILATACGAHFIHDGFSDILYILLPVWATEFGLSFAQVGLLKTLYTGGMASFQVPAGILAERRGEARLLAAGTAVTALGFLAAGLTGGFLALLVCLAVGGLGSGCQHPLSSSLVSRAYETGPRRTALGTYNFSGDLGKVAVPAAVALALPWLGWRRAVEVYAVVGLLAAAAILALLGRLGAGRAEAPAPASAGAPRAAGWGIRDPRAYRALSAIHVIDNSTRTGFLTFLPFLLIAKGATVQSVGLALMLVFIGGAIGKFACGALADRVGVIRTVVITEAATGVGILLLLTLPLGACLLALPPLGIALNGTSSVLYGTVADLVSSDRRARSYAIFYTLGIGASALSPFAYGLLSDWGGVRLTLTVVGLVVFLTLPFTLPLRQPSSVAAAHSS
;
A
#
# COMPACT_ATOMS: atom_id res chain seq x y z
N MET A 1 -14.54 25.87 9.27
CA MET A 1 -14.10 24.84 8.30
C MET A 1 -15.14 24.76 7.17
N ASN A 2 -14.75 24.95 5.91
CA ASN A 2 -15.63 25.06 4.75
C ASN A 2 -16.38 23.74 4.48
N ARG A 3 -17.73 23.79 4.35
CA ARG A 3 -18.58 22.61 4.08
C ARG A 3 -18.14 21.87 2.80
N ARG A 4 -17.74 22.62 1.76
CA ARG A 4 -17.25 22.07 0.50
C ARG A 4 -15.97 21.23 0.69
N ALA A 5 -14.98 21.74 1.43
CA ALA A 5 -13.74 21.02 1.72
C ALA A 5 -13.99 19.70 2.49
N ARG A 6 -14.90 19.73 3.48
CA ARG A 6 -15.30 18.50 4.20
C ARG A 6 -15.97 17.47 3.28
N ALA A 7 -16.84 17.91 2.37
CA ALA A 7 -17.50 17.00 1.43
C ALA A 7 -16.51 16.39 0.43
N ILE A 8 -15.51 17.16 -0.04
CA ILE A 8 -14.41 16.63 -0.87
C ILE A 8 -13.61 15.58 -0.11
N LEU A 9 -13.22 15.88 1.14
CA LEU A 9 -12.49 14.94 2.00
C LEU A 9 -13.31 13.65 2.22
N ALA A 10 -14.59 13.76 2.57
CA ALA A 10 -15.46 12.61 2.79
C ALA A 10 -15.58 11.73 1.54
N THR A 11 -15.72 12.35 0.35
CA THR A 11 -15.75 11.62 -0.92
C THR A 11 -14.42 10.91 -1.19
N ALA A 12 -13.28 11.57 -0.99
CA ALA A 12 -11.97 10.98 -1.14
C ALA A 12 -11.73 9.84 -0.14
N CYS A 13 -12.17 9.99 1.12
CA CYS A 13 -12.11 8.95 2.15
C CYS A 13 -12.92 7.72 1.75
N GLY A 14 -14.16 7.91 1.28
CA GLY A 14 -15.00 6.81 0.80
C GLY A 14 -14.38 6.08 -0.39
N ALA A 15 -13.84 6.86 -1.36
CA ALA A 15 -13.11 6.30 -2.49
C ALA A 15 -11.89 5.47 -2.05
N HIS A 16 -11.11 5.96 -1.08
CA HIS A 16 -9.93 5.27 -0.57
C HIS A 16 -10.29 3.98 0.19
N PHE A 17 -11.33 4.04 1.02
CA PHE A 17 -11.85 2.86 1.73
C PHE A 17 -12.21 1.74 0.75
N ILE A 18 -13.00 2.04 -0.28
CA ILE A 18 -13.43 1.06 -1.29
C ILE A 18 -12.22 0.52 -2.06
N HIS A 19 -11.29 1.38 -2.39
CA HIS A 19 -10.15 1.04 -3.22
C HIS A 19 -9.13 0.14 -2.53
N ASP A 20 -8.77 0.48 -1.28
CA ASP A 20 -7.88 -0.36 -0.48
C ASP A 20 -8.56 -1.69 -0.14
N GLY A 21 -9.90 -1.70 -0.02
CA GLY A 21 -10.68 -2.92 0.04
C GLY A 21 -10.42 -3.84 -1.16
N PHE A 22 -10.50 -3.34 -2.42
CA PHE A 22 -10.19 -4.13 -3.61
C PHE A 22 -8.76 -4.69 -3.61
N SER A 23 -7.80 -3.90 -3.17
CA SER A 23 -6.40 -4.33 -3.12
C SER A 23 -6.16 -5.47 -2.13
N ASP A 24 -6.86 -5.45 -1.00
CA ASP A 24 -6.54 -6.32 0.13
C ASP A 24 -7.47 -7.53 0.27
N ILE A 25 -8.66 -7.54 -0.40
CA ILE A 25 -9.42 -8.79 -0.56
C ILE A 25 -8.63 -9.84 -1.35
N LEU A 26 -7.64 -9.45 -2.14
CA LEU A 26 -6.79 -10.39 -2.85
C LEU A 26 -6.12 -11.38 -1.89
N TYR A 27 -5.69 -10.93 -0.71
CA TYR A 27 -5.06 -11.82 0.28
C TYR A 27 -6.01 -12.93 0.81
N ILE A 28 -7.34 -12.70 0.76
CA ILE A 28 -8.35 -13.71 1.08
C ILE A 28 -8.63 -14.60 -0.14
N LEU A 29 -8.67 -14.02 -1.33
CA LEU A 29 -9.08 -14.72 -2.55
C LEU A 29 -7.96 -15.59 -3.14
N LEU A 30 -6.69 -15.18 -2.97
CA LEU A 30 -5.55 -15.93 -3.52
C LEU A 30 -5.51 -17.41 -3.10
N PRO A 31 -5.67 -17.79 -1.81
CA PRO A 31 -5.73 -19.20 -1.43
C PRO A 31 -7.00 -19.91 -1.95
N VAL A 32 -8.12 -19.19 -2.05
CA VAL A 32 -9.37 -19.75 -2.62
C VAL A 32 -9.17 -20.08 -4.10
N TRP A 33 -8.60 -19.16 -4.87
CA TRP A 33 -8.30 -19.36 -6.29
C TRP A 33 -7.21 -20.41 -6.51
N ALA A 34 -6.20 -20.46 -5.62
CA ALA A 34 -5.17 -21.49 -5.67
C ALA A 34 -5.79 -22.90 -5.59
N THR A 35 -6.74 -23.08 -4.67
CA THR A 35 -7.44 -24.36 -4.50
C THR A 35 -8.38 -24.65 -5.67
N GLU A 36 -9.18 -23.67 -6.10
CA GLU A 36 -10.20 -23.90 -7.14
C GLU A 36 -9.59 -24.14 -8.53
N PHE A 37 -8.53 -23.42 -8.87
CA PHE A 37 -7.91 -23.50 -10.20
C PHE A 37 -6.61 -24.31 -10.22
N GLY A 38 -6.23 -24.94 -9.09
CA GLY A 38 -5.00 -25.75 -9.00
C GLY A 38 -3.73 -24.92 -9.26
N LEU A 39 -3.69 -23.67 -8.77
CA LEU A 39 -2.58 -22.76 -9.08
C LEU A 39 -1.32 -23.09 -8.28
N SER A 40 -0.18 -22.98 -8.92
CA SER A 40 1.11 -22.94 -8.24
C SER A 40 1.27 -21.64 -7.43
N PHE A 41 2.19 -21.61 -6.47
CA PHE A 41 2.47 -20.41 -5.70
C PHE A 41 3.06 -19.28 -6.56
N ALA A 42 3.82 -19.61 -7.62
CA ALA A 42 4.27 -18.63 -8.60
C ALA A 42 3.09 -17.99 -9.34
N GLN A 43 2.09 -18.77 -9.73
CA GLN A 43 0.87 -18.27 -10.37
C GLN A 43 0.06 -17.37 -9.40
N VAL A 44 -0.06 -17.76 -8.12
CA VAL A 44 -0.66 -16.94 -7.07
C VAL A 44 0.09 -15.61 -6.94
N GLY A 45 1.41 -15.67 -6.85
CA GLY A 45 2.27 -14.48 -6.80
C GLY A 45 2.10 -13.60 -8.03
N LEU A 46 1.99 -14.20 -9.22
CA LEU A 46 1.81 -13.47 -10.48
C LEU A 46 0.48 -12.71 -10.53
N LEU A 47 -0.62 -13.29 -10.02
CA LEU A 47 -1.91 -12.59 -9.89
C LEU A 47 -1.76 -11.30 -9.06
N LYS A 48 -1.12 -11.39 -7.89
CA LYS A 48 -0.87 -10.22 -7.04
C LYS A 48 0.08 -9.23 -7.72
N THR A 49 1.15 -9.73 -8.35
CA THR A 49 2.13 -8.92 -9.09
C THR A 49 1.48 -8.11 -10.20
N LEU A 50 0.60 -8.69 -11.01
CA LEU A 50 -0.05 -7.97 -12.11
C LEU A 50 -1.04 -6.92 -11.61
N TYR A 51 -1.79 -7.19 -10.55
CA TYR A 51 -2.64 -6.18 -9.95
C TYR A 51 -1.82 -5.00 -9.40
N THR A 52 -0.82 -5.28 -8.57
CA THR A 52 0.02 -4.24 -7.94
C THR A 52 0.89 -3.52 -8.96
N GLY A 53 1.44 -4.24 -9.94
CA GLY A 53 2.22 -3.69 -11.05
C GLY A 53 1.39 -2.81 -11.98
N GLY A 54 0.16 -3.22 -12.30
CA GLY A 54 -0.81 -2.41 -13.03
C GLY A 54 -1.10 -1.11 -12.29
N MET A 55 -1.36 -1.18 -10.99
CA MET A 55 -1.56 -0.01 -10.14
C MET A 55 -0.33 0.92 -10.17
N ALA A 56 0.86 0.38 -9.99
CA ALA A 56 2.09 1.17 -9.98
C ALA A 56 2.34 1.86 -11.33
N SER A 57 2.18 1.14 -12.43
CA SER A 57 2.46 1.63 -13.78
C SER A 57 1.54 2.78 -14.21
N PHE A 58 0.30 2.81 -13.72
CA PHE A 58 -0.69 3.80 -14.14
C PHE A 58 -0.75 5.04 -13.24
N GLN A 59 -0.07 5.09 -12.09
CA GLN A 59 -0.10 6.26 -11.19
C GLN A 59 0.39 7.55 -11.86
N VAL A 60 1.54 7.49 -12.54
CA VAL A 60 2.10 8.65 -13.25
C VAL A 60 1.26 9.03 -14.46
N PRO A 61 0.89 8.12 -15.39
CA PRO A 61 -0.05 8.41 -16.46
C PRO A 61 -1.37 9.01 -15.99
N ALA A 62 -1.95 8.50 -14.89
CA ALA A 62 -3.19 9.03 -14.33
C ALA A 62 -3.04 10.50 -13.89
N GLY A 63 -1.94 10.84 -13.22
CA GLY A 63 -1.63 12.22 -12.84
C GLY A 63 -1.55 13.16 -14.05
N ILE A 64 -0.81 12.78 -15.10
CA ILE A 64 -0.67 13.57 -16.33
C ILE A 64 -2.03 13.70 -17.06
N LEU A 65 -2.80 12.62 -17.13
CA LEU A 65 -4.10 12.64 -17.79
C LEU A 65 -5.11 13.49 -17.02
N ALA A 66 -4.98 13.58 -15.70
CA ALA A 66 -5.84 14.38 -14.84
C ALA A 66 -5.73 15.89 -15.14
N GLU A 67 -4.56 16.37 -15.53
CA GLU A 67 -4.37 17.77 -15.95
C GLU A 67 -5.30 18.13 -17.13
N ARG A 68 -5.54 17.18 -18.06
CA ARG A 68 -6.37 17.39 -19.26
C ARG A 68 -7.84 17.02 -19.07
N ARG A 69 -8.12 15.94 -18.33
CA ARG A 69 -9.48 15.37 -18.20
C ARG A 69 -10.16 15.71 -16.89
N GLY A 70 -9.41 16.21 -15.90
CA GLY A 70 -9.84 16.48 -14.54
C GLY A 70 -9.75 15.26 -13.62
N GLU A 71 -9.39 15.49 -12.36
CA GLU A 71 -9.17 14.47 -11.34
C GLU A 71 -10.46 13.69 -11.03
N ALA A 72 -11.61 14.37 -10.94
CA ALA A 72 -12.88 13.73 -10.57
C ALA A 72 -13.33 12.67 -11.59
N ARG A 73 -13.21 12.97 -12.88
CA ARG A 73 -13.58 12.02 -13.95
C ARG A 73 -12.67 10.82 -13.99
N LEU A 74 -11.37 11.05 -13.85
CA LEU A 74 -10.39 9.95 -13.88
C LEU A 74 -10.45 9.09 -12.63
N LEU A 75 -10.68 9.67 -11.46
CA LEU A 75 -10.87 8.93 -10.22
C LEU A 75 -12.10 8.02 -10.32
N ALA A 76 -13.23 8.55 -10.81
CA ALA A 76 -14.44 7.76 -11.03
C ALA A 76 -14.22 6.67 -12.09
N ALA A 77 -13.59 7.00 -13.22
CA ALA A 77 -13.29 6.04 -14.28
C ALA A 77 -12.35 4.93 -13.79
N GLY A 78 -11.27 5.28 -13.07
CA GLY A 78 -10.35 4.31 -12.49
C GLY A 78 -11.03 3.37 -11.49
N THR A 79 -11.89 3.92 -10.60
CA THR A 79 -12.70 3.12 -9.68
C THR A 79 -13.64 2.19 -10.43
N ALA A 80 -14.29 2.67 -11.52
CA ALA A 80 -15.16 1.83 -12.35
C ALA A 80 -14.38 0.72 -13.06
N VAL A 81 -13.20 1.02 -13.61
CA VAL A 81 -12.33 0.02 -14.28
C VAL A 81 -11.88 -1.04 -13.27
N THR A 82 -11.49 -0.65 -12.06
CA THR A 82 -11.16 -1.60 -10.98
C THR A 82 -12.36 -2.50 -10.68
N ALA A 83 -13.51 -1.91 -10.46
CA ALA A 83 -14.74 -2.65 -10.14
C ALA A 83 -15.15 -3.60 -11.29
N LEU A 84 -15.07 -3.16 -12.55
CA LEU A 84 -15.34 -4.00 -13.72
C LEU A 84 -14.33 -5.15 -13.86
N GLY A 85 -13.05 -4.90 -13.55
CA GLY A 85 -12.05 -5.96 -13.50
C GLY A 85 -12.40 -7.04 -12.48
N PHE A 86 -12.82 -6.67 -11.28
CA PHE A 86 -13.28 -7.63 -10.25
C PHE A 86 -14.62 -8.28 -10.61
N LEU A 87 -15.56 -7.54 -11.21
CA LEU A 87 -16.81 -8.13 -11.70
C LEU A 87 -16.53 -9.21 -12.75
N ALA A 88 -15.68 -8.90 -13.74
CA ALA A 88 -15.27 -9.86 -14.75
C ALA A 88 -14.53 -11.06 -14.12
N ALA A 89 -13.71 -10.84 -13.09
CA ALA A 89 -13.05 -11.92 -12.36
C ALA A 89 -14.05 -12.88 -11.72
N GLY A 90 -15.17 -12.41 -11.18
CA GLY A 90 -16.26 -13.24 -10.66
C GLY A 90 -16.90 -14.15 -11.72
N LEU A 91 -16.90 -13.73 -12.98
CA LEU A 91 -17.46 -14.44 -14.12
C LEU A 91 -16.46 -15.38 -14.83
N THR A 92 -15.17 -15.38 -14.43
CA THR A 92 -14.14 -16.17 -15.12
C THR A 92 -14.10 -17.62 -14.65
N GLY A 93 -13.58 -18.49 -15.55
CA GLY A 93 -13.41 -19.91 -15.29
C GLY A 93 -11.95 -20.38 -15.21
N GLY A 94 -10.95 -19.49 -15.10
CA GLY A 94 -9.56 -19.95 -15.08
C GLY A 94 -8.51 -18.87 -14.85
N PHE A 95 -7.28 -19.34 -14.67
CA PHE A 95 -6.11 -18.52 -14.31
C PHE A 95 -5.83 -17.35 -15.27
N LEU A 96 -5.79 -17.61 -16.59
CA LEU A 96 -5.45 -16.57 -17.59
C LEU A 96 -6.48 -15.44 -17.61
N ALA A 97 -7.75 -15.78 -17.47
CA ALA A 97 -8.80 -14.78 -17.40
C ALA A 97 -8.72 -13.95 -16.11
N LEU A 98 -8.48 -14.59 -14.95
CA LEU A 98 -8.20 -13.87 -13.69
C LEU A 98 -7.01 -12.93 -13.84
N LEU A 99 -5.94 -13.38 -14.48
CA LEU A 99 -4.72 -12.62 -14.69
C LEU A 99 -5.01 -11.32 -15.47
N VAL A 100 -5.79 -11.41 -16.56
CA VAL A 100 -6.21 -10.24 -17.36
C VAL A 100 -7.12 -9.33 -16.55
N CYS A 101 -8.12 -9.89 -15.86
CA CYS A 101 -9.04 -9.11 -15.03
C CYS A 101 -8.34 -8.33 -13.93
N LEU A 102 -7.36 -8.94 -13.25
CA LEU A 102 -6.59 -8.30 -12.20
C LEU A 102 -5.60 -7.27 -12.75
N ALA A 103 -4.98 -7.51 -13.92
CA ALA A 103 -4.14 -6.52 -14.58
C ALA A 103 -4.95 -5.25 -14.92
N VAL A 104 -6.15 -5.43 -15.52
CA VAL A 104 -7.07 -4.32 -15.84
C VAL A 104 -7.55 -3.61 -14.57
N GLY A 105 -7.97 -4.38 -13.54
CA GLY A 105 -8.37 -3.83 -12.25
C GLY A 105 -7.24 -3.04 -11.60
N GLY A 106 -6.00 -3.53 -11.67
CA GLY A 106 -4.81 -2.84 -11.19
C GLY A 106 -4.56 -1.50 -11.90
N LEU A 107 -4.68 -1.46 -13.23
CA LEU A 107 -4.56 -0.20 -13.98
C LEU A 107 -5.58 0.85 -13.51
N GLY A 108 -6.85 0.46 -13.35
CA GLY A 108 -7.88 1.35 -12.79
C GLY A 108 -7.51 1.86 -11.39
N SER A 109 -6.95 0.95 -10.57
CA SER A 109 -6.47 1.20 -9.22
C SER A 109 -5.39 2.27 -9.16
N GLY A 110 -4.56 2.40 -10.18
CA GLY A 110 -3.50 3.42 -10.26
C GLY A 110 -3.99 4.88 -10.20
N CYS A 111 -5.26 5.14 -10.46
CA CYS A 111 -5.84 6.49 -10.37
C CYS A 111 -6.02 6.97 -8.93
N GLN A 112 -6.22 6.07 -7.97
CA GLN A 112 -6.75 6.41 -6.64
C GLN A 112 -5.82 7.32 -5.82
N HIS A 113 -4.61 6.86 -5.53
CA HIS A 113 -3.73 7.56 -4.59
C HIS A 113 -3.31 8.96 -5.08
N PRO A 114 -2.82 9.13 -6.32
CA PRO A 114 -2.37 10.44 -6.77
C PRO A 114 -3.54 11.44 -6.88
N LEU A 115 -4.69 11.02 -7.41
CA LEU A 115 -5.79 11.95 -7.67
C LEU A 115 -6.55 12.34 -6.40
N SER A 116 -6.83 11.38 -5.51
CA SER A 116 -7.50 11.67 -4.25
C SER A 116 -6.64 12.53 -3.32
N SER A 117 -5.33 12.24 -3.24
CA SER A 117 -4.40 13.05 -2.44
C SER A 117 -4.31 14.48 -2.97
N SER A 118 -4.31 14.66 -4.30
CA SER A 118 -4.32 15.98 -4.95
C SER A 118 -5.61 16.73 -4.63
N LEU A 119 -6.79 16.10 -4.79
CA LEU A 119 -8.09 16.69 -4.46
C LEU A 119 -8.17 17.17 -3.00
N VAL A 120 -7.73 16.33 -2.04
CA VAL A 120 -7.70 16.68 -0.62
C VAL A 120 -6.71 17.83 -0.37
N SER A 121 -5.51 17.76 -0.95
CA SER A 121 -4.49 18.80 -0.77
C SER A 121 -4.97 20.17 -1.24
N ARG A 122 -5.64 20.24 -2.40
CA ARG A 122 -6.23 21.48 -2.92
C ARG A 122 -7.39 21.98 -2.06
N ALA A 123 -8.28 21.08 -1.62
CA ALA A 123 -9.42 21.46 -0.78
C ALA A 123 -9.02 22.06 0.58
N TYR A 124 -7.81 21.75 1.06
CA TYR A 124 -7.24 22.20 2.33
C TYR A 124 -5.96 23.02 2.16
N GLU A 125 -5.81 23.73 1.05
CA GLU A 125 -4.62 24.54 0.78
C GLU A 125 -4.37 25.60 1.85
N THR A 126 -5.43 26.26 2.30
CA THR A 126 -5.40 27.30 3.35
C THR A 126 -5.82 26.77 4.74
N GLY A 127 -5.78 25.43 4.97
CA GLY A 127 -6.30 24.81 6.20
C GLY A 127 -5.38 23.71 6.76
N PRO A 128 -5.89 22.85 7.65
CA PRO A 128 -5.13 21.76 8.27
C PRO A 128 -4.91 20.60 7.27
N ARG A 129 -4.17 20.85 6.19
CA ARG A 129 -3.93 19.90 5.09
C ARG A 129 -3.32 18.58 5.56
N ARG A 130 -2.37 18.62 6.51
CA ARG A 130 -1.75 17.40 7.06
C ARG A 130 -2.77 16.51 7.76
N THR A 131 -3.64 17.10 8.57
CA THR A 131 -4.74 16.37 9.24
C THR A 131 -5.72 15.78 8.24
N ALA A 132 -6.09 16.53 7.19
CA ALA A 132 -6.99 16.04 6.15
C ALA A 132 -6.39 14.85 5.38
N LEU A 133 -5.12 14.92 5.00
CA LEU A 133 -4.41 13.81 4.37
C LEU A 133 -4.23 12.62 5.32
N GLY A 134 -4.00 12.86 6.61
CA GLY A 134 -3.98 11.82 7.63
C GLY A 134 -5.31 11.10 7.76
N THR A 135 -6.43 11.83 7.79
CA THR A 135 -7.80 11.28 7.81
C THR A 135 -8.08 10.46 6.54
N TYR A 136 -7.69 10.98 5.38
CA TYR A 136 -7.78 10.28 4.11
C TYR A 136 -6.99 8.95 4.13
N ASN A 137 -5.74 8.94 4.58
CA ASN A 137 -4.95 7.71 4.68
C ASN A 137 -5.54 6.72 5.68
N PHE A 138 -6.01 7.19 6.82
CA PHE A 138 -6.66 6.35 7.82
C PHE A 138 -7.93 5.67 7.28
N SER A 139 -8.69 6.35 6.41
CA SER A 139 -9.87 5.73 5.79
C SER A 139 -9.51 4.55 4.89
N GLY A 140 -8.38 4.60 4.19
CA GLY A 140 -7.85 3.45 3.44
C GLY A 140 -7.50 2.28 4.37
N ASP A 141 -6.82 2.57 5.50
CA ASP A 141 -6.50 1.52 6.48
C ASP A 141 -7.77 0.86 7.06
N LEU A 142 -8.86 1.62 7.26
CA LEU A 142 -10.16 1.03 7.63
C LEU A 142 -10.71 0.12 6.52
N GLY A 143 -10.53 0.48 5.24
CA GLY A 143 -10.89 -0.36 4.09
C GLY A 143 -10.15 -1.70 4.09
N LYS A 144 -8.83 -1.69 4.38
CA LYS A 144 -8.00 -2.90 4.51
C LYS A 144 -8.44 -3.82 5.64
N VAL A 145 -8.94 -3.24 6.73
CA VAL A 145 -9.47 -4.00 7.87
C VAL A 145 -10.86 -4.56 7.57
N ALA A 146 -11.78 -3.70 7.18
CA ALA A 146 -13.21 -4.02 7.13
C ALA A 146 -13.58 -4.89 5.92
N VAL A 147 -13.03 -4.59 4.74
CA VAL A 147 -13.49 -5.23 3.50
C VAL A 147 -13.02 -6.70 3.41
N PRO A 148 -11.75 -7.04 3.62
CA PRO A 148 -11.32 -8.44 3.63
C PRO A 148 -12.04 -9.25 4.70
N ALA A 149 -12.28 -8.70 5.89
CA ALA A 149 -13.01 -9.36 6.95
C ALA A 149 -14.48 -9.64 6.53
N ALA A 150 -15.16 -8.66 5.96
CA ALA A 150 -16.52 -8.80 5.46
C ALA A 150 -16.62 -9.85 4.35
N VAL A 151 -15.69 -9.82 3.39
CA VAL A 151 -15.62 -10.82 2.31
C VAL A 151 -15.38 -12.21 2.88
N ALA A 152 -14.40 -12.39 3.79
CA ALA A 152 -14.11 -13.67 4.42
C ALA A 152 -15.32 -14.25 5.17
N LEU A 153 -16.10 -13.40 5.84
CA LEU A 153 -17.36 -13.81 6.51
C LEU A 153 -18.46 -14.18 5.52
N ALA A 154 -18.53 -13.52 4.37
CA ALA A 154 -19.55 -13.77 3.36
C ALA A 154 -19.28 -15.03 2.51
N LEU A 155 -18.02 -15.45 2.37
CA LEU A 155 -17.61 -16.56 1.50
C LEU A 155 -18.40 -17.87 1.71
N PRO A 156 -18.73 -18.34 2.95
CA PRO A 156 -19.45 -19.61 3.14
C PRO A 156 -20.86 -19.60 2.56
N TRP A 157 -21.49 -18.42 2.49
CA TRP A 157 -22.88 -18.30 2.03
C TRP A 157 -22.98 -17.90 0.56
N LEU A 158 -22.08 -17.03 0.12
CA LEU A 158 -22.13 -16.47 -1.23
C LEU A 158 -21.20 -17.20 -2.21
N GLY A 159 -20.16 -17.86 -1.72
CA GLY A 159 -19.03 -18.24 -2.53
C GLY A 159 -18.22 -17.03 -2.99
N TRP A 160 -17.00 -17.26 -3.45
CA TRP A 160 -16.10 -16.15 -3.80
C TRP A 160 -16.57 -15.34 -5.02
N ARG A 161 -17.20 -16.00 -6.02
CA ARG A 161 -17.69 -15.31 -7.22
C ARG A 161 -18.70 -14.22 -6.88
N ARG A 162 -19.77 -14.61 -6.18
CA ARG A 162 -20.81 -13.66 -5.78
C ARG A 162 -20.32 -12.61 -4.79
N ALA A 163 -19.42 -12.98 -3.86
CA ALA A 163 -18.82 -12.02 -2.93
C ALA A 163 -18.04 -10.93 -3.68
N VAL A 164 -17.26 -11.32 -4.69
CA VAL A 164 -16.51 -10.38 -5.56
C VAL A 164 -17.45 -9.56 -6.43
N GLU A 165 -18.49 -10.16 -7.03
CA GLU A 165 -19.51 -9.47 -7.84
C GLU A 165 -20.25 -8.41 -7.01
N VAL A 166 -20.71 -8.76 -5.80
CA VAL A 166 -21.37 -7.82 -4.88
C VAL A 166 -20.45 -6.66 -4.56
N TYR A 167 -19.18 -6.94 -4.22
CA TYR A 167 -18.23 -5.88 -3.92
C TYR A 167 -17.89 -5.02 -5.16
N ALA A 168 -17.85 -5.63 -6.34
CA ALA A 168 -17.68 -4.91 -7.60
C ALA A 168 -18.86 -3.96 -7.86
N VAL A 169 -20.10 -4.39 -7.61
CA VAL A 169 -21.27 -3.50 -7.71
C VAL A 169 -21.16 -2.33 -6.73
N VAL A 170 -20.72 -2.56 -5.49
CA VAL A 170 -20.42 -1.47 -4.54
C VAL A 170 -19.39 -0.51 -5.10
N GLY A 171 -18.33 -1.02 -5.76
CA GLY A 171 -17.31 -0.22 -6.43
C GLY A 171 -17.88 0.62 -7.59
N LEU A 172 -18.78 0.06 -8.41
CA LEU A 172 -19.45 0.80 -9.49
C LEU A 172 -20.37 1.91 -8.93
N LEU A 173 -21.10 1.63 -7.86
CA LEU A 173 -21.90 2.64 -7.17
C LEU A 173 -21.02 3.73 -6.57
N ALA A 174 -19.87 3.37 -6.00
CA ALA A 174 -18.88 4.33 -5.52
C ALA A 174 -18.34 5.20 -6.65
N ALA A 175 -18.02 4.62 -7.82
CA ALA A 175 -17.58 5.38 -9.00
C ALA A 175 -18.63 6.42 -9.44
N ALA A 176 -19.90 6.00 -9.51
CA ALA A 176 -21.00 6.92 -9.82
C ALA A 176 -21.15 8.01 -8.75
N ALA A 177 -21.06 7.65 -7.47
CA ALA A 177 -21.12 8.60 -6.36
C ALA A 177 -19.95 9.60 -6.38
N ILE A 178 -18.71 9.14 -6.65
CA ILE A 178 -17.52 10.01 -6.79
C ILE A 178 -17.79 11.05 -7.89
N LEU A 179 -18.23 10.60 -9.08
CA LEU A 179 -18.50 11.48 -10.21
C LEU A 179 -19.60 12.49 -9.89
N ALA A 180 -20.70 12.04 -9.29
CA ALA A 180 -21.84 12.90 -8.94
C ALA A 180 -21.48 13.91 -7.84
N LEU A 181 -20.85 13.47 -6.75
CA LEU A 181 -20.52 14.34 -5.61
C LEU A 181 -19.44 15.36 -5.97
N LEU A 182 -18.33 14.94 -6.57
CA LEU A 182 -17.28 15.87 -6.98
C LEU A 182 -17.76 16.80 -8.10
N GLY A 183 -18.61 16.30 -9.01
CA GLY A 183 -19.25 17.11 -10.05
C GLY A 183 -20.14 18.22 -9.48
N ARG A 184 -21.01 17.89 -8.50
CA ARG A 184 -21.85 18.87 -7.77
C ARG A 184 -21.02 19.89 -6.98
N LEU A 185 -19.90 19.49 -6.44
CA LEU A 185 -18.98 20.36 -5.71
C LEU A 185 -18.11 21.21 -6.66
N GLY A 186 -18.13 20.96 -7.95
CA GLY A 186 -17.25 21.61 -8.93
C GLY A 186 -15.77 21.33 -8.65
N ALA A 187 -15.45 20.18 -7.99
CA ALA A 187 -14.10 19.80 -7.61
C ALA A 187 -13.46 18.89 -8.66
N GLY A 188 -12.13 18.95 -8.79
CA GLY A 188 -11.36 18.08 -9.68
C GLY A 188 -11.70 18.26 -11.17
N ARG A 189 -12.09 19.44 -11.61
CA ARG A 189 -12.21 19.79 -13.03
C ARG A 189 -10.82 19.99 -13.63
N ALA A 190 -10.69 19.78 -14.93
CA ALA A 190 -9.48 20.15 -15.65
C ALA A 190 -9.25 21.66 -15.47
N GLU A 191 -8.05 22.00 -15.03
CA GLU A 191 -7.64 23.41 -15.01
C GLU A 191 -7.07 23.79 -16.37
N ALA A 192 -7.33 25.02 -16.81
CA ALA A 192 -6.59 25.57 -17.93
C ALA A 192 -5.08 25.52 -17.59
N PRO A 193 -4.20 25.15 -18.53
CA PRO A 193 -2.78 25.11 -18.26
C PRO A 193 -2.35 26.46 -17.66
N ALA A 194 -1.84 26.43 -16.43
CA ALA A 194 -1.22 27.63 -15.88
C ALA A 194 -0.14 28.10 -16.85
N PRO A 195 -0.07 29.41 -17.18
CA PRO A 195 0.99 29.91 -18.03
C PRO A 195 2.32 29.45 -17.41
N ALA A 196 3.11 28.74 -18.19
CA ALA A 196 4.41 28.27 -17.75
C ALA A 196 5.15 29.50 -17.20
N SER A 197 5.45 29.50 -15.91
CA SER A 197 6.31 30.52 -15.32
C SER A 197 7.69 30.37 -15.99
N ALA A 198 7.84 31.11 -17.09
CA ALA A 198 9.09 31.23 -17.81
C ALA A 198 10.10 31.90 -16.86
N GLY A 199 11.11 31.18 -16.41
CA GLY A 199 12.30 31.83 -15.89
C GLY A 199 12.93 31.36 -14.60
N ALA A 200 12.44 30.32 -13.89
CA ALA A 200 13.29 29.74 -12.86
C ALA A 200 14.29 28.77 -13.50
N PRO A 201 15.60 28.94 -13.34
CA PRO A 201 16.59 27.96 -13.82
C PRO A 201 16.23 26.60 -13.22
N ARG A 202 15.88 25.63 -14.07
CA ARG A 202 15.70 24.26 -13.61
C ARG A 202 17.07 23.75 -13.15
N ALA A 203 17.35 23.92 -11.87
CA ALA A 203 18.60 23.41 -11.29
C ALA A 203 18.80 21.95 -11.73
N ALA A 204 20.02 21.57 -12.15
CA ALA A 204 20.31 20.20 -12.60
C ALA A 204 20.34 19.21 -11.40
N GLY A 205 19.89 17.94 -11.58
CA GLY A 205 19.96 16.88 -10.57
C GLY A 205 18.64 16.55 -9.86
N TRP A 206 18.69 15.59 -8.95
CA TRP A 206 17.52 15.01 -8.24
C TRP A 206 17.25 15.62 -6.87
N GLY A 207 18.05 16.59 -6.43
CA GLY A 207 17.90 17.25 -5.13
C GLY A 207 18.32 16.39 -3.93
N ILE A 208 19.05 15.31 -4.16
CA ILE A 208 19.54 14.42 -3.11
C ILE A 208 20.80 15.06 -2.52
N ARG A 209 20.76 15.42 -1.22
CA ARG A 209 21.86 16.06 -0.49
C ARG A 209 22.92 15.05 -0.07
N ASP A 210 22.49 13.89 0.41
CA ASP A 210 23.35 12.77 0.80
C ASP A 210 22.98 11.51 0.00
N PRO A 211 23.67 11.26 -1.13
CA PRO A 211 23.39 10.08 -1.97
C PRO A 211 23.67 8.74 -1.28
N ARG A 212 24.58 8.70 -0.29
CA ARG A 212 24.92 7.48 0.45
C ARG A 212 23.78 7.11 1.41
N ALA A 213 23.35 8.07 2.23
CA ALA A 213 22.23 7.88 3.14
C ALA A 213 20.91 7.63 2.38
N TYR A 214 20.67 8.34 1.27
CA TYR A 214 19.48 8.15 0.46
C TYR A 214 19.43 6.75 -0.19
N ARG A 215 20.55 6.23 -0.71
CA ARG A 215 20.61 4.85 -1.24
C ARG A 215 20.38 3.82 -0.16
N ALA A 216 20.97 4.01 1.03
CA ALA A 216 20.75 3.13 2.17
C ALA A 216 19.28 3.12 2.63
N LEU A 217 18.66 4.30 2.75
CA LEU A 217 17.25 4.45 3.07
C LEU A 217 16.35 3.76 2.03
N SER A 218 16.70 3.93 0.74
CA SER A 218 15.98 3.28 -0.37
C SER A 218 16.11 1.75 -0.34
N ALA A 219 17.29 1.22 0.02
CA ALA A 219 17.49 -0.22 0.18
C ALA A 219 16.64 -0.78 1.33
N ILE A 220 16.59 -0.11 2.49
CA ILE A 220 15.69 -0.47 3.60
C ILE A 220 14.25 -0.47 3.11
N HIS A 221 13.82 0.56 2.39
CA HIS A 221 12.45 0.68 1.89
C HIS A 221 12.06 -0.42 0.90
N VAL A 222 12.96 -0.82 0.01
CA VAL A 222 12.77 -1.94 -0.93
C VAL A 222 12.60 -3.26 -0.16
N ILE A 223 13.47 -3.53 0.81
CA ILE A 223 13.43 -4.75 1.61
C ILE A 223 12.14 -4.79 2.47
N ASP A 224 11.82 -3.69 3.18
CA ASP A 224 10.59 -3.56 3.98
C ASP A 224 9.34 -3.85 3.13
N ASN A 225 9.21 -3.21 1.97
CA ASN A 225 8.05 -3.41 1.11
C ASN A 225 7.97 -4.81 0.52
N SER A 226 9.10 -5.40 0.13
CA SER A 226 9.16 -6.79 -0.35
C SER A 226 8.77 -7.78 0.76
N THR A 227 9.28 -7.58 1.97
CA THR A 227 8.97 -8.38 3.17
C THR A 227 7.49 -8.31 3.49
N ARG A 228 6.94 -7.10 3.58
CA ARG A 228 5.54 -6.88 3.93
C ARG A 228 4.60 -7.53 2.90
N THR A 229 4.80 -7.27 1.62
CA THR A 229 3.92 -7.80 0.58
C THR A 229 4.10 -9.31 0.43
N GLY A 230 5.32 -9.82 0.52
CA GLY A 230 5.60 -11.26 0.53
C GLY A 230 4.95 -11.95 1.72
N PHE A 231 5.14 -11.43 2.93
CA PHE A 231 4.51 -11.96 4.14
C PHE A 231 2.98 -12.00 4.01
N LEU A 232 2.35 -10.89 3.67
CA LEU A 232 0.88 -10.81 3.55
C LEU A 232 0.32 -11.73 2.45
N THR A 233 1.07 -11.95 1.36
CA THR A 233 0.66 -12.85 0.29
C THR A 233 0.67 -14.32 0.75
N PHE A 234 1.67 -14.73 1.53
CA PHE A 234 1.84 -16.14 1.91
C PHE A 234 1.38 -16.47 3.34
N LEU A 235 1.08 -15.47 4.19
CA LEU A 235 0.48 -15.68 5.51
C LEU A 235 -0.83 -16.51 5.47
N PRO A 236 -1.79 -16.26 4.57
CA PRO A 236 -2.99 -17.08 4.46
C PRO A 236 -2.70 -18.57 4.28
N PHE A 237 -1.74 -18.90 3.41
CA PHE A 237 -1.35 -20.29 3.15
C PHE A 237 -0.70 -20.95 4.35
N LEU A 238 0.14 -20.22 5.10
CA LEU A 238 0.71 -20.71 6.36
C LEU A 238 -0.39 -21.03 7.39
N LEU A 239 -1.36 -20.13 7.54
CA LEU A 239 -2.45 -20.29 8.51
C LEU A 239 -3.37 -21.46 8.13
N ILE A 240 -3.70 -21.60 6.83
CA ILE A 240 -4.49 -22.74 6.32
C ILE A 240 -3.74 -24.05 6.56
N ALA A 241 -2.42 -24.11 6.32
CA ALA A 241 -1.59 -25.26 6.63
C ALA A 241 -1.56 -25.60 8.15
N LYS A 242 -1.85 -24.62 9.03
CA LYS A 242 -2.04 -24.81 10.47
C LYS A 242 -3.48 -25.12 10.88
N GLY A 243 -4.39 -25.33 9.91
CA GLY A 243 -5.79 -25.66 10.16
C GLY A 243 -6.74 -24.46 10.24
N ALA A 244 -6.32 -23.26 9.83
CA ALA A 244 -7.21 -22.11 9.78
C ALA A 244 -8.27 -22.26 8.69
N THR A 245 -9.49 -21.80 9.00
CA THR A 245 -10.53 -21.58 8.00
C THR A 245 -10.31 -20.26 7.30
N VAL A 246 -10.98 -20.02 6.17
CA VAL A 246 -10.92 -18.74 5.45
C VAL A 246 -11.37 -17.57 6.34
N GLN A 247 -12.36 -17.79 7.22
CA GLN A 247 -12.81 -16.80 8.21
C GLN A 247 -11.71 -16.47 9.21
N SER A 248 -10.98 -17.48 9.69
CA SER A 248 -9.82 -17.28 10.58
C SER A 248 -8.70 -16.52 9.88
N VAL A 249 -8.50 -16.73 8.59
CA VAL A 249 -7.55 -15.96 7.77
C VAL A 249 -8.01 -14.50 7.67
N GLY A 250 -9.31 -14.25 7.45
CA GLY A 250 -9.88 -12.90 7.46
C GLY A 250 -9.64 -12.18 8.78
N LEU A 251 -9.87 -12.86 9.92
CA LEU A 251 -9.56 -12.35 11.25
C LEU A 251 -8.07 -12.06 11.41
N ALA A 252 -7.20 -12.96 10.95
CA ALA A 252 -5.75 -12.79 11.02
C ALA A 252 -5.27 -11.54 10.27
N LEU A 253 -5.75 -11.33 9.03
CA LEU A 253 -5.43 -10.13 8.25
C LEU A 253 -5.98 -8.86 8.92
N MET A 254 -7.19 -8.91 9.46
CA MET A 254 -7.77 -7.82 10.23
C MET A 254 -6.87 -7.44 11.40
N LEU A 255 -6.38 -8.41 12.17
CA LEU A 255 -5.49 -8.19 13.31
C LEU A 255 -4.14 -7.56 12.89
N VAL A 256 -3.55 -8.03 11.79
CA VAL A 256 -2.33 -7.43 11.22
C VAL A 256 -2.56 -5.98 10.81
N PHE A 257 -3.67 -5.69 10.13
CA PHE A 257 -3.95 -4.33 9.64
C PHE A 257 -4.33 -3.37 10.77
N ILE A 258 -5.06 -3.83 11.80
CA ILE A 258 -5.30 -3.03 13.02
C ILE A 258 -3.96 -2.71 13.69
N GLY A 259 -3.09 -3.72 13.88
CA GLY A 259 -1.75 -3.49 14.37
C GLY A 259 -0.98 -2.48 13.51
N GLY A 260 -1.07 -2.61 12.20
CA GLY A 260 -0.44 -1.71 11.25
C GLY A 260 -0.92 -0.26 11.34
N ALA A 261 -2.21 -0.05 11.49
CA ALA A 261 -2.77 1.29 11.69
C ALA A 261 -2.24 1.94 12.98
N ILE A 262 -2.22 1.18 14.09
CA ILE A 262 -1.62 1.63 15.35
C ILE A 262 -0.11 1.89 15.17
N GLY A 263 0.59 1.02 14.44
CA GLY A 263 2.03 1.09 14.22
C GLY A 263 2.48 2.37 13.54
N LYS A 264 1.72 2.87 12.57
CA LYS A 264 2.04 4.13 11.88
C LYS A 264 2.15 5.33 12.85
N PHE A 265 1.28 5.38 13.85
CA PHE A 265 1.33 6.43 14.87
C PHE A 265 2.38 6.13 15.94
N ALA A 266 2.42 4.90 16.45
CA ALA A 266 3.32 4.50 17.52
C ALA A 266 4.80 4.60 17.10
N CYS A 267 5.14 4.15 15.88
CA CYS A 267 6.50 4.19 15.39
C CYS A 267 6.95 5.61 15.02
N GLY A 268 6.04 6.47 14.54
CA GLY A 268 6.32 7.89 14.38
C GLY A 268 6.70 8.54 15.69
N ALA A 269 5.86 8.36 16.74
CA ALA A 269 6.14 8.88 18.08
C ALA A 269 7.40 8.26 18.74
N LEU A 270 7.68 6.99 18.43
CA LEU A 270 8.91 6.33 18.87
C LEU A 270 10.14 6.95 18.22
N ALA A 271 10.08 7.24 16.91
CA ALA A 271 11.17 7.86 16.17
C ALA A 271 11.50 9.26 16.70
N ASP A 272 10.49 10.02 17.13
CA ASP A 272 10.70 11.33 17.75
C ASP A 272 11.40 11.23 19.12
N ARG A 273 11.21 10.11 19.87
CA ARG A 273 11.78 9.92 21.20
C ARG A 273 13.17 9.26 21.20
N VAL A 274 13.33 8.18 20.43
CA VAL A 274 14.56 7.37 20.46
C VAL A 274 15.41 7.53 19.21
N GLY A 275 14.92 8.27 18.22
CA GLY A 275 15.57 8.53 16.95
C GLY A 275 15.20 7.50 15.87
N VAL A 276 15.30 7.96 14.61
CA VAL A 276 14.93 7.19 13.40
C VAL A 276 15.64 5.83 13.34
N ILE A 277 16.95 5.81 13.51
CA ILE A 277 17.77 4.59 13.35
C ILE A 277 17.35 3.51 14.35
N ARG A 278 17.22 3.88 15.62
CA ARG A 278 16.82 2.91 16.67
C ARG A 278 15.41 2.38 16.39
N THR A 279 14.51 3.24 15.96
CA THR A 279 13.13 2.83 15.62
C THR A 279 13.14 1.84 14.46
N VAL A 280 13.85 2.12 13.37
CA VAL A 280 13.97 1.21 12.22
C VAL A 280 14.59 -0.13 12.66
N VAL A 281 15.68 -0.12 13.45
CA VAL A 281 16.30 -1.36 13.95
C VAL A 281 15.30 -2.18 14.79
N ILE A 282 14.57 -1.55 15.69
CA ILE A 282 13.59 -2.22 16.55
C ILE A 282 12.45 -2.82 15.70
N THR A 283 11.87 -2.03 14.80
CA THR A 283 10.70 -2.47 14.02
C THR A 283 11.08 -3.55 13.01
N GLU A 284 12.19 -3.40 12.29
CA GLU A 284 12.65 -4.41 11.32
C GLU A 284 13.06 -5.71 12.01
N ALA A 285 13.80 -5.63 13.14
CA ALA A 285 14.14 -6.80 13.93
C ALA A 285 12.89 -7.50 14.50
N ALA A 286 11.93 -6.73 15.03
CA ALA A 286 10.66 -7.27 15.51
C ALA A 286 9.85 -7.92 14.39
N THR A 287 9.85 -7.34 13.17
CA THR A 287 9.22 -7.93 11.99
C THR A 287 9.85 -9.28 11.65
N GLY A 288 11.18 -9.34 11.53
CA GLY A 288 11.89 -10.60 11.21
C GLY A 288 11.64 -11.67 12.25
N VAL A 289 11.84 -11.36 13.54
CA VAL A 289 11.58 -12.28 14.66
C VAL A 289 10.13 -12.71 14.69
N GLY A 290 9.19 -11.78 14.52
CA GLY A 290 7.76 -12.07 14.53
C GLY A 290 7.35 -13.04 13.41
N ILE A 291 7.84 -12.83 12.18
CA ILE A 291 7.57 -13.74 11.04
C ILE A 291 8.14 -15.14 11.35
N LEU A 292 9.39 -15.23 11.82
CA LEU A 292 10.01 -16.52 12.15
C LEU A 292 9.27 -17.23 13.30
N LEU A 293 8.83 -16.49 14.30
CA LEU A 293 8.07 -17.03 15.43
C LEU A 293 6.73 -17.63 14.97
N LEU A 294 6.00 -16.99 14.03
CA LEU A 294 4.76 -17.53 13.49
C LEU A 294 4.92 -18.93 12.88
N LEU A 295 6.11 -19.28 12.38
CA LEU A 295 6.37 -20.60 11.80
C LEU A 295 6.26 -21.72 12.83
N THR A 296 6.60 -21.44 14.09
CA THR A 296 6.64 -22.42 15.18
C THR A 296 5.39 -22.43 16.06
N LEU A 297 4.67 -21.32 16.13
CA LEU A 297 3.51 -21.16 17.00
C LEU A 297 2.30 -21.96 16.48
N PRO A 298 1.44 -22.51 17.39
CA PRO A 298 0.13 -23.04 17.02
C PRO A 298 -0.81 -21.90 16.57
N LEU A 299 -1.89 -22.24 15.86
CA LEU A 299 -2.79 -21.27 15.24
C LEU A 299 -3.31 -20.19 16.21
N GLY A 300 -3.77 -20.57 17.39
CA GLY A 300 -4.27 -19.61 18.39
C GLY A 300 -3.21 -18.60 18.83
N ALA A 301 -1.99 -19.05 19.07
CA ALA A 301 -0.88 -18.18 19.41
C ALA A 301 -0.43 -17.31 18.24
N CYS A 302 -0.53 -17.79 16.99
CA CYS A 302 -0.32 -16.97 15.79
C CYS A 302 -1.28 -15.75 15.80
N LEU A 303 -2.58 -15.96 16.04
CA LEU A 303 -3.55 -14.88 16.06
C LEU A 303 -3.22 -13.81 17.11
N LEU A 304 -2.73 -14.21 18.28
CA LEU A 304 -2.31 -13.28 19.33
C LEU A 304 -1.02 -12.51 18.97
N ALA A 305 -0.13 -13.12 18.18
CA ALA A 305 1.12 -12.51 17.76
C ALA A 305 0.95 -11.54 16.58
N LEU A 306 -0.15 -11.63 15.81
CA LEU A 306 -0.36 -10.81 14.60
C LEU A 306 -0.52 -9.30 14.86
N PRO A 307 -1.25 -8.81 15.89
CA PRO A 307 -1.33 -7.38 16.16
C PRO A 307 0.03 -6.73 16.44
N PRO A 308 0.88 -7.24 17.38
CA PRO A 308 2.20 -6.67 17.60
C PRO A 308 3.12 -6.80 16.38
N LEU A 309 3.03 -7.90 15.63
CA LEU A 309 3.73 -8.01 14.36
C LEU A 309 3.25 -6.98 13.35
N GLY A 310 1.95 -6.72 13.27
CA GLY A 310 1.37 -5.68 12.41
C GLY A 310 1.88 -4.29 12.74
N ILE A 311 2.07 -3.96 14.04
CA ILE A 311 2.67 -2.71 14.50
C ILE A 311 4.08 -2.56 13.91
N ALA A 312 4.92 -3.57 14.03
CA ALA A 312 6.28 -3.54 13.52
C ALA A 312 6.30 -3.48 11.98
N LEU A 313 5.60 -4.40 11.32
CA LEU A 313 5.56 -4.59 9.87
C LEU A 313 5.11 -3.35 9.08
N ASN A 314 4.18 -2.57 9.61
CA ASN A 314 3.64 -1.39 8.92
C ASN A 314 4.13 -0.06 9.50
N GLY A 315 4.68 -0.08 10.72
CA GLY A 315 5.11 1.13 11.41
C GLY A 315 6.39 1.74 10.82
N THR A 316 7.32 0.90 10.35
CA THR A 316 8.59 1.33 9.76
C THR A 316 8.38 2.30 8.59
N SER A 317 7.38 2.06 7.74
CA SER A 317 7.14 2.87 6.55
C SER A 317 6.92 4.36 6.87
N SER A 318 6.23 4.70 7.98
CA SER A 318 6.01 6.09 8.37
C SER A 318 7.31 6.81 8.74
N VAL A 319 8.23 6.09 9.37
CA VAL A 319 9.56 6.61 9.76
C VAL A 319 10.44 6.81 8.52
N LEU A 320 10.45 5.84 7.60
CA LEU A 320 11.23 5.94 6.35
C LEU A 320 10.77 7.11 5.50
N TYR A 321 9.45 7.30 5.30
CA TYR A 321 8.91 8.44 4.54
C TYR A 321 9.25 9.78 5.18
N GLY A 322 9.21 9.88 6.51
CA GLY A 322 9.62 11.09 7.22
C GLY A 322 11.09 11.44 6.96
N THR A 323 11.97 10.44 6.99
CA THR A 323 13.42 10.60 6.84
C THR A 323 13.84 11.04 5.43
N VAL A 324 13.08 10.72 4.38
CA VAL A 324 13.38 11.21 3.02
C VAL A 324 13.51 12.72 2.99
N ALA A 325 12.63 13.45 3.72
CA ALA A 325 12.62 14.91 3.75
C ALA A 325 13.94 15.50 4.26
N ASP A 326 14.66 14.80 5.14
CA ASP A 326 15.91 15.25 5.75
C ASP A 326 17.10 15.09 4.80
N LEU A 327 16.99 14.17 3.84
CA LEU A 327 18.05 13.81 2.90
C LEU A 327 17.98 14.55 1.56
N VAL A 328 16.92 15.36 1.34
CA VAL A 328 16.64 15.98 0.05
C VAL A 328 16.42 17.48 0.16
N SER A 329 16.73 18.22 -0.91
CA SER A 329 16.47 19.66 -0.97
C SER A 329 14.97 19.97 -1.11
N SER A 330 14.53 21.09 -0.53
CA SER A 330 13.11 21.48 -0.49
C SER A 330 12.52 21.73 -1.90
N ASP A 331 13.32 22.28 -2.81
CA ASP A 331 12.96 22.62 -4.19
C ASP A 331 12.72 21.39 -5.08
N ARG A 332 13.30 20.21 -4.71
CA ARG A 332 13.21 18.97 -5.49
C ARG A 332 12.65 17.79 -4.72
N ARG A 333 12.11 18.05 -3.57
CA ARG A 333 11.55 17.04 -2.68
C ARG A 333 10.57 16.09 -3.41
N ALA A 334 9.70 16.62 -4.27
CA ALA A 334 8.73 15.82 -5.03
C ALA A 334 9.38 14.77 -5.94
N ARG A 335 10.48 15.10 -6.60
CA ARG A 335 11.20 14.14 -7.47
C ARG A 335 11.88 13.03 -6.69
N SER A 336 12.52 13.37 -5.59
CA SER A 336 13.17 12.39 -4.72
C SER A 336 12.16 11.44 -4.10
N TYR A 337 11.01 11.97 -3.64
CA TYR A 337 9.91 11.12 -3.16
C TYR A 337 9.36 10.21 -4.26
N ALA A 338 9.22 10.71 -5.50
CA ALA A 338 8.73 9.88 -6.61
C ALA A 338 9.63 8.66 -6.86
N ILE A 339 10.96 8.83 -6.84
CA ILE A 339 11.90 7.69 -6.96
C ILE A 339 11.71 6.74 -5.79
N PHE A 340 11.69 7.27 -4.56
CA PHE A 340 11.58 6.47 -3.36
C PHE A 340 10.30 5.62 -3.37
N TYR A 341 9.15 6.22 -3.68
CA TYR A 341 7.88 5.51 -3.83
C TYR A 341 7.91 4.47 -4.94
N THR A 342 8.47 4.81 -6.10
CA THR A 342 8.56 3.89 -7.24
C THR A 342 9.38 2.65 -6.89
N LEU A 343 10.48 2.80 -6.17
CA LEU A 343 11.30 1.67 -5.72
C LEU A 343 10.52 0.75 -4.77
N GLY A 344 9.80 1.33 -3.79
CA GLY A 344 8.99 0.54 -2.85
C GLY A 344 7.82 -0.17 -3.50
N ILE A 345 7.07 0.53 -4.37
CA ILE A 345 5.93 -0.06 -5.08
C ILE A 345 6.41 -1.12 -6.08
N GLY A 346 7.52 -0.88 -6.77
CA GLY A 346 8.14 -1.86 -7.66
C GLY A 346 8.54 -3.14 -6.92
N ALA A 347 9.15 -3.00 -5.75
CA ALA A 347 9.49 -4.12 -4.88
C ALA A 347 8.24 -4.87 -4.41
N SER A 348 7.20 -4.16 -3.97
CA SER A 348 5.90 -4.73 -3.60
C SER A 348 5.22 -5.45 -4.77
N ALA A 349 5.39 -4.97 -6.00
CA ALA A 349 4.79 -5.59 -7.17
C ALA A 349 5.51 -6.89 -7.55
N LEU A 350 6.84 -6.92 -7.51
CA LEU A 350 7.63 -8.07 -7.97
C LEU A 350 7.77 -9.17 -6.91
N SER A 351 7.81 -8.82 -5.63
CA SER A 351 8.08 -9.76 -4.56
C SER A 351 7.10 -10.93 -4.45
N PRO A 352 5.77 -10.81 -4.69
CA PRO A 352 4.88 -11.95 -4.61
C PRO A 352 5.21 -13.05 -5.63
N PHE A 353 5.58 -12.67 -6.85
CA PHE A 353 5.98 -13.64 -7.87
C PHE A 353 7.31 -14.32 -7.53
N ALA A 354 8.32 -13.54 -7.11
CA ALA A 354 9.61 -14.08 -6.70
C ALA A 354 9.49 -15.06 -5.52
N TYR A 355 8.73 -14.67 -4.49
CA TYR A 355 8.45 -15.55 -3.34
C TYR A 355 7.54 -16.73 -3.70
N GLY A 356 6.68 -16.58 -4.72
CA GLY A 356 5.89 -17.68 -5.28
C GLY A 356 6.75 -18.76 -5.90
N LEU A 357 7.74 -18.38 -6.71
CA LEU A 357 8.74 -19.31 -7.26
C LEU A 357 9.50 -20.05 -6.15
N LEU A 358 9.90 -19.33 -5.10
CA LEU A 358 10.56 -19.95 -3.95
C LEU A 358 9.61 -20.90 -3.21
N SER A 359 8.32 -20.58 -3.13
CA SER A 359 7.30 -21.42 -2.49
C SER A 359 7.02 -22.70 -3.29
N ASP A 360 7.06 -22.65 -4.61
CA ASP A 360 6.92 -23.83 -5.47
C ASP A 360 8.11 -24.79 -5.29
N TRP A 361 9.30 -24.22 -5.06
CA TRP A 361 10.52 -25.03 -4.87
C TRP A 361 10.63 -25.63 -3.46
N GLY A 362 10.39 -24.85 -2.41
CA GLY A 362 10.68 -25.25 -1.02
C GLY A 362 9.52 -25.13 -0.05
N GLY A 363 8.32 -24.80 -0.55
CA GLY A 363 7.10 -24.62 0.24
C GLY A 363 7.03 -23.27 0.96
N VAL A 364 5.83 -22.98 1.44
CA VAL A 364 5.50 -21.70 2.11
C VAL A 364 6.32 -21.47 3.39
N ARG A 365 6.64 -22.54 4.12
CA ARG A 365 7.47 -22.41 5.36
C ARG A 365 8.87 -21.90 5.05
N LEU A 366 9.54 -22.47 4.02
CA LEU A 366 10.85 -21.99 3.59
C LEU A 366 10.76 -20.53 3.09
N THR A 367 9.76 -20.22 2.30
CA THR A 367 9.55 -18.87 1.79
C THR A 367 9.42 -17.86 2.91
N LEU A 368 8.55 -18.12 3.90
CA LEU A 368 8.38 -17.21 5.03
C LEU A 368 9.62 -17.18 5.96
N THR A 369 10.41 -18.26 6.01
CA THR A 369 11.73 -18.23 6.66
C THR A 369 12.65 -17.24 5.94
N VAL A 370 12.74 -17.33 4.61
CA VAL A 370 13.55 -16.39 3.80
C VAL A 370 13.04 -14.96 3.95
N VAL A 371 11.72 -14.73 3.88
CA VAL A 371 11.12 -13.41 4.09
C VAL A 371 11.50 -12.84 5.46
N GLY A 372 11.40 -13.64 6.53
CA GLY A 372 11.77 -13.23 7.88
C GLY A 372 13.27 -12.97 8.07
N LEU A 373 14.13 -13.70 7.33
CA LEU A 373 15.58 -13.50 7.39
C LEU A 373 16.04 -12.31 6.54
N VAL A 374 15.44 -12.12 5.35
CA VAL A 374 15.81 -11.01 4.44
C VAL A 374 15.57 -9.64 5.09
N VAL A 375 14.59 -9.51 5.96
CA VAL A 375 14.34 -8.25 6.65
C VAL A 375 15.52 -7.80 7.52
N PHE A 376 16.31 -8.73 8.06
CA PHE A 376 17.51 -8.38 8.84
C PHE A 376 18.62 -7.74 7.99
N LEU A 377 18.57 -7.88 6.66
CA LEU A 377 19.47 -7.15 5.75
C LEU A 377 19.24 -5.64 5.79
N THR A 378 18.12 -5.17 6.34
CA THR A 378 17.90 -3.73 6.56
C THR A 378 18.84 -3.15 7.61
N LEU A 379 19.26 -3.95 8.59
CA LEU A 379 20.05 -3.49 9.74
C LEU A 379 21.40 -2.87 9.34
N PRO A 380 22.24 -3.49 8.51
CA PRO A 380 23.50 -2.86 8.07
C PRO A 380 23.28 -1.57 7.27
N PHE A 381 22.16 -1.44 6.53
CA PHE A 381 21.83 -0.20 5.81
C PHE A 381 21.44 0.96 6.74
N THR A 382 21.22 0.74 8.03
CA THR A 382 21.02 1.83 9.01
C THR A 382 22.33 2.57 9.35
N LEU A 383 23.49 1.96 9.13
CA LEU A 383 24.79 2.56 9.47
C LEU A 383 25.07 3.87 8.70
N PRO A 384 24.84 3.97 7.37
CA PRO A 384 25.02 5.20 6.63
C PRO A 384 24.04 6.32 7.02
N LEU A 385 22.95 6.00 7.73
CA LEU A 385 21.98 6.99 8.21
C LEU A 385 22.45 7.69 9.51
N ARG A 386 23.52 7.20 10.14
CA ARG A 386 24.16 7.86 11.27
C ARG A 386 24.86 9.11 10.73
N GLN A 387 24.29 10.30 10.97
CA GLN A 387 24.98 11.54 10.65
C GLN A 387 26.27 11.62 11.48
N PRO A 388 27.42 12.02 10.87
CA PRO A 388 28.54 12.47 11.66
C PRO A 388 28.10 13.71 12.44
N SER A 389 28.42 13.78 13.71
CA SER A 389 28.09 14.87 14.64
C SER A 389 28.72 16.23 14.29
N SER A 390 29.13 16.47 13.04
CA SER A 390 29.87 17.63 12.59
C SER A 390 29.04 18.84 12.13
N VAL A 391 27.69 18.74 12.12
CA VAL A 391 26.83 19.90 11.75
C VAL A 391 26.28 20.63 12.98
N ALA A 392 26.37 20.03 14.18
CA ALA A 392 25.95 20.69 15.41
C ALA A 392 26.93 21.74 15.92
N ALA A 393 28.18 21.81 15.41
CA ALA A 393 29.17 22.75 15.83
C ALA A 393 29.22 24.08 15.02
N ALA A 394 28.44 24.18 13.93
CA ALA A 394 28.45 25.37 13.07
C ALA A 394 27.36 26.40 13.36
N HIS A 395 26.54 26.18 14.38
CA HIS A 395 25.49 27.12 14.83
C HIS A 395 25.74 27.67 16.24
N SER A 396 26.92 27.46 16.84
CA SER A 396 27.30 28.02 18.13
C SER A 396 28.58 28.88 18.05
N SER A 397 28.88 29.43 16.86
CA SER A 397 29.93 30.50 16.70
C SER A 397 29.33 31.72 16.04
#